data_aa02ca9e506ff4edb03f09e49bf21fb4
#
_entry.id   aa02ca9e506ff4edb03f09e49bf21fb4
#
_cell.length_a   1.000
_cell.length_b   1.000
_cell.length_c   1.000
_cell.angle_alpha   90.00
_cell.angle_beta   90.00
_cell.angle_gamma   90.00
#
_symmetry.space_group_name_H-M   'P 1'
#
loop_
_entity.id
_entity.type
_entity.pdbx_description
1 polymer ?
#
loop_
_entity_poly.entity_id
_entity_poly.type
_entity_poly.pdbx_seq_one_letter_code
_entity_poly.pdbx_strand_id
1 'polypeptide(L)'
;MHYDYRNDFPLLMQNKIIYIDNAATSQRPQCVIDAEGDFYKNYNANPLRGLYSLSVEATEVYENAREAVRKFIGAEKSNEIIFTRNTTESLNLVAYSYGLSNVKKGDEIVVSIMEHHSDLLPWQMVAETCGAELKFTECAKDGSIDLQKVKELITSRTKIVAMTQVSNVLGREYPVKEIAKLAHEKGAVMVVDGAQSTPHMRVDVTDLDADFFAFSGHKLLAPMGIGVLYGKEELLEKMPPFLSGGEMIDSVTRTSAVYAELPHKFEAGTVNAAGAAGLKAAIDYIEKVGFDYIGEREIALTSRAIEKMKKIPHVNIIGSENADEHTGIVTFTIDNVHPHDISEILAADGIAVRAGHHCAQPLLTHLGLNSTARASFAFYNTEDEVDKFTDSVATIRERMGYGE
;
A
#
# COMPACT_ATOMS: atom_id res chain seq x y z
N MET A 1 4.39 -16.27 -28.29
CA MET A 1 4.13 -16.95 -27.00
C MET A 1 4.25 -15.89 -25.93
N HIS A 2 3.21 -15.68 -25.17
CA HIS A 2 3.33 -14.83 -23.98
C HIS A 2 4.18 -15.55 -22.93
N TYR A 3 5.08 -14.81 -22.28
CA TYR A 3 5.89 -15.34 -21.20
C TYR A 3 4.98 -15.67 -20.01
N ASP A 4 5.15 -16.85 -19.42
CA ASP A 4 4.41 -17.26 -18.23
C ASP A 4 5.17 -16.79 -16.98
N TYR A 5 4.83 -15.61 -16.51
CA TYR A 5 5.48 -14.99 -15.35
C TYR A 5 5.32 -15.79 -14.05
N ARG A 6 4.34 -16.70 -13.95
CA ARG A 6 4.15 -17.54 -12.76
C ARG A 6 5.39 -18.38 -12.45
N ASN A 7 6.14 -18.78 -13.48
CA ASN A 7 7.35 -19.60 -13.35
C ASN A 7 8.48 -18.87 -12.59
N ASP A 8 8.44 -17.54 -12.51
CA ASP A 8 9.42 -16.75 -11.80
C ASP A 8 9.21 -16.75 -10.27
N PHE A 9 8.08 -17.30 -9.79
CA PHE A 9 7.69 -17.30 -8.37
C PHE A 9 7.87 -18.68 -7.74
N PRO A 10 9.01 -18.95 -7.07
CA PRO A 10 9.36 -20.30 -6.59
C PRO A 10 8.34 -20.87 -5.61
N LEU A 11 7.73 -20.06 -4.74
CA LEU A 11 6.72 -20.54 -3.80
C LEU A 11 5.51 -21.13 -4.55
N LEU A 12 5.07 -20.49 -5.62
CA LEU A 12 3.90 -20.93 -6.40
C LEU A 12 4.22 -22.17 -7.24
N MET A 13 5.48 -22.34 -7.64
CA MET A 13 5.93 -23.51 -8.39
C MET A 13 6.13 -24.75 -7.50
N GLN A 14 6.53 -24.54 -6.25
CA GLN A 14 6.80 -25.63 -5.29
C GLN A 14 5.53 -26.10 -4.56
N ASN A 15 4.52 -25.24 -4.45
CA ASN A 15 3.30 -25.52 -3.70
C ASN A 15 2.08 -25.58 -4.62
N LYS A 16 1.14 -26.48 -4.30
CA LYS A 16 -0.15 -26.58 -5.00
C LYS A 16 -1.21 -25.62 -4.50
N ILE A 17 -0.79 -24.49 -3.91
CA ILE A 17 -1.70 -23.50 -3.36
C ILE A 17 -2.19 -22.55 -4.46
N ILE A 18 -3.47 -22.24 -4.43
CA ILE A 18 -4.07 -21.12 -5.16
C ILE A 18 -3.96 -19.90 -4.25
N TYR A 19 -2.96 -19.06 -4.50
CA TYR A 19 -2.68 -17.90 -3.68
C TYR A 19 -3.34 -16.64 -4.26
N ILE A 20 -4.45 -16.23 -3.66
CA ILE A 20 -5.23 -15.05 -4.04
C ILE A 20 -5.50 -14.13 -2.83
N ASP A 21 -4.47 -13.95 -1.98
CA ASP A 21 -4.43 -12.94 -0.89
C ASP A 21 -3.33 -11.90 -1.13
N ASN A 22 -3.16 -11.47 -2.40
CA ASN A 22 -2.09 -10.58 -2.83
C ASN A 22 -2.19 -9.16 -2.24
N ALA A 23 -3.40 -8.66 -1.99
CA ALA A 23 -3.61 -7.37 -1.33
C ALA A 23 -3.13 -7.34 0.14
N ALA A 24 -2.88 -8.51 0.75
CA ALA A 24 -2.23 -8.60 2.05
C ALA A 24 -0.71 -8.60 1.93
N THR A 25 -0.17 -9.44 1.06
CA THR A 25 1.25 -9.47 0.67
C THR A 25 1.38 -10.23 -0.66
N SER A 26 2.13 -9.69 -1.62
CA SER A 26 2.39 -10.38 -2.89
C SER A 26 3.43 -11.50 -2.72
N GLN A 27 3.58 -12.39 -3.71
CA GLN A 27 4.68 -13.33 -3.77
C GLN A 27 5.97 -12.67 -4.30
N ARG A 28 7.13 -13.31 -4.13
CA ARG A 28 8.43 -12.78 -4.56
C ARG A 28 8.94 -13.57 -5.75
N PRO A 29 9.31 -12.90 -6.84
CA PRO A 29 10.04 -13.56 -7.92
C PRO A 29 11.46 -13.93 -7.47
N GLN A 30 12.05 -14.94 -8.09
CA GLN A 30 13.38 -15.46 -7.72
C GLN A 30 14.44 -14.36 -7.72
N CYS A 31 14.41 -13.44 -8.67
CA CYS A 31 15.39 -12.34 -8.75
C CYS A 31 15.39 -11.43 -7.51
N VAL A 32 14.25 -11.24 -6.84
CA VAL A 32 14.16 -10.46 -5.60
C VAL A 32 14.79 -11.23 -4.42
N ILE A 33 14.51 -12.54 -4.33
CA ILE A 33 15.10 -13.40 -3.32
C ILE A 33 16.62 -13.45 -3.48
N ASP A 34 17.09 -13.58 -4.71
CA ASP A 34 18.51 -13.60 -5.04
C ASP A 34 19.19 -12.26 -4.70
N ALA A 35 18.57 -11.12 -5.02
CA ALA A 35 19.15 -9.80 -4.76
C ALA A 35 19.36 -9.55 -3.26
N GLU A 36 18.39 -9.93 -2.40
CA GLU A 36 18.54 -9.84 -0.95
C GLU A 36 19.64 -10.79 -0.43
N GLY A 37 19.64 -12.04 -0.93
CA GLY A 37 20.67 -13.03 -0.59
C GLY A 37 22.08 -12.63 -1.06
N ASP A 38 22.20 -12.04 -2.22
CA ASP A 38 23.46 -11.60 -2.80
C ASP A 38 24.04 -10.39 -2.06
N PHE A 39 23.19 -9.51 -1.54
CA PHE A 39 23.68 -8.43 -0.65
C PHE A 39 24.45 -9.02 0.53
N TYR A 40 23.89 -9.99 1.25
CA TYR A 40 24.56 -10.61 2.40
C TYR A 40 25.82 -11.41 2.02
N LYS A 41 25.86 -12.02 0.85
CA LYS A 41 27.03 -12.80 0.40
C LYS A 41 28.18 -11.91 -0.07
N ASN A 42 27.88 -10.78 -0.73
CA ASN A 42 28.87 -10.03 -1.50
C ASN A 42 29.11 -8.60 -0.98
N TYR A 43 28.12 -7.96 -0.29
CA TYR A 43 28.16 -6.53 0.04
C TYR A 43 27.90 -6.27 1.54
N ASN A 44 27.84 -7.29 2.38
CA ASN A 44 27.44 -7.16 3.78
C ASN A 44 28.43 -6.33 4.61
N ALA A 45 28.23 -5.01 4.60
CA ALA A 45 28.92 -4.06 5.46
C ALA A 45 27.93 -2.98 5.92
N ASN A 46 28.29 -2.23 6.98
CA ASN A 46 27.50 -1.08 7.40
C ASN A 46 27.63 0.04 6.33
N PRO A 47 26.55 0.43 5.66
CA PRO A 47 26.59 1.50 4.68
C PRO A 47 26.78 2.88 5.33
N LEU A 48 27.03 3.92 4.50
CA LEU A 48 27.10 5.34 4.77
C LEU A 48 28.40 5.85 5.42
N ARG A 49 28.94 5.24 6.47
CA ARG A 49 30.07 5.82 7.25
C ARG A 49 31.41 5.12 7.09
N GLY A 50 31.44 3.96 6.49
CA GLY A 50 32.70 3.23 6.30
C GLY A 50 33.50 3.77 5.12
N LEU A 51 34.83 3.92 5.28
CA LEU A 51 35.74 4.38 4.23
C LEU A 51 36.42 3.23 3.45
N TYR A 52 36.14 1.98 3.81
CA TYR A 52 36.67 0.79 3.13
C TYR A 52 35.74 0.37 1.98
N SER A 53 36.28 -0.28 0.95
CA SER A 53 35.56 -0.57 -0.31
C SER A 53 34.20 -1.24 -0.10
N LEU A 54 34.12 -2.26 0.75
CA LEU A 54 32.87 -3.00 0.99
C LEU A 54 31.76 -2.12 1.57
N SER A 55 32.11 -1.12 2.44
CA SER A 55 31.12 -0.19 2.97
C SER A 55 30.65 0.82 1.90
N VAL A 56 31.56 1.22 1.01
CA VAL A 56 31.22 2.07 -0.14
C VAL A 56 30.28 1.32 -1.08
N GLU A 57 30.58 0.07 -1.40
CA GLU A 57 29.76 -0.79 -2.25
C GLU A 57 28.35 -1.01 -1.62
N ALA A 58 28.28 -1.27 -0.30
CA ALA A 58 26.99 -1.38 0.41
C ALA A 58 26.18 -0.08 0.36
N THR A 59 26.86 1.08 0.46
CA THR A 59 26.24 2.40 0.29
C THR A 59 25.71 2.60 -1.13
N GLU A 60 26.48 2.24 -2.14
CA GLU A 60 26.06 2.32 -3.54
C GLU A 60 24.81 1.45 -3.81
N VAL A 61 24.75 0.24 -3.27
CA VAL A 61 23.55 -0.62 -3.37
C VAL A 61 22.32 0.08 -2.78
N TYR A 62 22.47 0.69 -1.61
CA TYR A 62 21.38 1.37 -0.91
C TYR A 62 20.90 2.62 -1.67
N GLU A 63 21.81 3.47 -2.10
CA GLU A 63 21.48 4.71 -2.83
C GLU A 63 20.98 4.44 -4.26
N ASN A 64 21.50 3.40 -4.93
CA ASN A 64 20.95 2.96 -6.22
C ASN A 64 19.51 2.46 -6.11
N ALA A 65 19.13 1.86 -4.98
CA ALA A 65 17.73 1.49 -4.71
C ALA A 65 16.87 2.75 -4.53
N ARG A 66 17.36 3.78 -3.84
CA ARG A 66 16.68 5.07 -3.68
C ARG A 66 16.44 5.74 -5.03
N GLU A 67 17.44 5.78 -5.88
CA GLU A 67 17.32 6.34 -7.24
C GLU A 67 16.35 5.53 -8.12
N ALA A 68 16.29 4.20 -7.96
CA ALA A 68 15.30 3.37 -8.64
C ALA A 68 13.87 3.71 -8.19
N VAL A 69 13.66 3.88 -6.88
CA VAL A 69 12.37 4.32 -6.33
C VAL A 69 11.98 5.69 -6.85
N ARG A 70 12.91 6.66 -6.82
CA ARG A 70 12.68 8.01 -7.35
C ARG A 70 12.11 7.98 -8.77
N LYS A 71 12.76 7.23 -9.66
CA LYS A 71 12.32 7.08 -11.05
C LYS A 71 10.97 6.37 -11.16
N PHE A 72 10.79 5.34 -10.35
CA PHE A 72 9.61 4.49 -10.40
C PHE A 72 8.31 5.24 -10.06
N ILE A 73 8.37 6.17 -9.11
CA ILE A 73 7.20 6.97 -8.69
C ILE A 73 7.20 8.40 -9.26
N GLY A 74 8.12 8.75 -10.17
CA GLY A 74 8.17 10.06 -10.80
C GLY A 74 8.58 11.21 -9.87
N ALA A 75 9.33 10.94 -8.79
CA ALA A 75 9.82 12.00 -7.90
C ALA A 75 10.94 12.81 -8.57
N GLU A 76 11.04 14.11 -8.25
CA GLU A 76 12.04 14.99 -8.86
C GLU A 76 13.45 14.70 -8.35
N LYS A 77 13.59 14.47 -7.05
CA LYS A 77 14.89 14.34 -6.36
C LYS A 77 14.96 13.08 -5.52
N SER A 78 16.12 12.47 -5.39
CA SER A 78 16.35 11.30 -4.56
C SER A 78 16.27 11.61 -3.05
N ASN A 79 16.55 12.85 -2.64
CA ASN A 79 16.44 13.29 -1.25
C ASN A 79 14.98 13.45 -0.76
N GLU A 80 14.00 13.34 -1.66
CA GLU A 80 12.56 13.25 -1.35
C GLU A 80 12.11 11.82 -1.01
N ILE A 81 13.00 10.82 -1.16
CA ILE A 81 12.71 9.41 -0.90
C ILE A 81 13.32 9.00 0.44
N ILE A 82 12.48 8.56 1.35
CA ILE A 82 12.87 8.08 2.68
C ILE A 82 12.53 6.60 2.76
N PHE A 83 13.49 5.76 3.13
CA PHE A 83 13.23 4.35 3.41
C PHE A 83 12.70 4.18 4.84
N THR A 84 11.64 3.40 4.94
CA THR A 84 10.96 3.03 6.18
C THR A 84 10.79 1.51 6.23
N ARG A 85 10.14 0.99 7.27
CA ARG A 85 9.83 -0.45 7.33
C ARG A 85 8.61 -0.84 6.49
N ASN A 86 7.66 0.07 6.30
CA ASN A 86 6.40 -0.15 5.56
C ASN A 86 5.58 1.15 5.51
N THR A 87 4.44 1.14 4.79
CA THR A 87 3.49 2.25 4.72
C THR A 87 3.03 2.74 6.10
N THR A 88 2.82 1.82 7.05
CA THR A 88 2.40 2.19 8.41
C THR A 88 3.42 3.11 9.07
N GLU A 89 4.71 2.78 8.99
CA GLU A 89 5.76 3.64 9.54
C GLU A 89 5.87 4.96 8.78
N SER A 90 5.75 4.94 7.45
CA SER A 90 5.76 6.15 6.61
C SER A 90 4.67 7.14 7.03
N LEU A 91 3.43 6.67 7.17
CA LEU A 91 2.30 7.50 7.56
C LEU A 91 2.42 7.99 9.01
N ASN A 92 2.94 7.16 9.93
CA ASN A 92 3.24 7.60 11.29
C ASN A 92 4.35 8.66 11.30
N LEU A 93 5.40 8.52 10.48
CA LEU A 93 6.44 9.55 10.35
C LEU A 93 5.82 10.90 9.96
N VAL A 94 4.95 10.92 8.94
CA VAL A 94 4.23 12.15 8.56
C VAL A 94 3.39 12.68 9.71
N ALA A 95 2.62 11.83 10.38
CA ALA A 95 1.76 12.23 11.49
C ALA A 95 2.55 12.82 12.66
N TYR A 96 3.62 12.16 13.11
CA TYR A 96 4.44 12.62 14.23
C TYR A 96 5.30 13.84 13.89
N SER A 97 5.94 13.85 12.71
CA SER A 97 6.88 14.91 12.34
C SER A 97 6.19 16.11 11.73
N TYR A 98 5.26 15.90 10.78
CA TYR A 98 4.50 16.98 10.16
C TYR A 98 3.23 17.33 10.95
N GLY A 99 2.39 16.34 11.24
CA GLY A 99 1.08 16.52 11.84
C GLY A 99 1.15 17.25 13.19
N LEU A 100 1.89 16.72 14.16
CA LEU A 100 2.02 17.31 15.49
C LEU A 100 2.69 18.70 15.48
N SER A 101 3.49 19.00 14.44
CA SER A 101 4.18 20.31 14.33
C SER A 101 3.33 21.40 13.68
N ASN A 102 2.36 21.03 12.85
CA ASN A 102 1.62 21.98 12.00
C ASN A 102 0.13 22.08 12.35
N VAL A 103 -0.46 21.05 12.96
CA VAL A 103 -1.88 21.03 13.35
C VAL A 103 -2.04 21.64 14.73
N LYS A 104 -3.08 22.47 14.91
CA LYS A 104 -3.39 23.19 16.15
C LYS A 104 -4.86 22.98 16.53
N LYS A 105 -5.20 23.37 17.76
CA LYS A 105 -6.57 23.34 18.26
C LYS A 105 -7.52 24.13 17.34
N GLY A 106 -8.58 23.46 16.89
CA GLY A 106 -9.58 24.02 16.00
C GLY A 106 -9.28 23.91 14.52
N ASP A 107 -8.09 23.39 14.14
CA ASP A 107 -7.81 22.97 12.77
C ASP A 107 -8.59 21.69 12.43
N GLU A 108 -8.59 21.32 11.16
CA GLU A 108 -9.30 20.15 10.63
C GLU A 108 -8.35 19.21 9.90
N ILE A 109 -8.56 17.91 10.06
CA ILE A 109 -7.94 16.84 9.29
C ILE A 109 -9.06 16.12 8.55
N VAL A 110 -8.95 15.98 7.24
CA VAL A 110 -9.93 15.25 6.42
C VAL A 110 -9.33 13.91 6.02
N VAL A 111 -10.03 12.83 6.32
CA VAL A 111 -9.65 11.47 5.89
C VAL A 111 -10.84 10.81 5.18
N SER A 112 -10.57 9.74 4.41
CA SER A 112 -11.69 9.00 3.85
C SER A 112 -12.17 7.90 4.79
N ILE A 113 -13.43 7.48 4.63
CA ILE A 113 -13.96 6.31 5.33
C ILE A 113 -13.33 5.00 4.80
N MET A 114 -12.71 5.04 3.62
CA MET A 114 -12.12 3.89 2.94
C MET A 114 -10.71 3.57 3.41
N GLU A 115 -10.16 4.35 4.35
CA GLU A 115 -8.76 4.21 4.76
C GLU A 115 -8.47 2.86 5.44
N HIS A 116 -7.30 2.33 5.11
CA HIS A 116 -6.68 1.31 5.95
C HIS A 116 -6.37 1.91 7.34
N HIS A 117 -6.42 1.10 8.41
CA HIS A 117 -6.12 1.58 9.77
C HIS A 117 -4.79 2.32 9.86
N SER A 118 -3.81 2.02 9.00
CA SER A 118 -2.51 2.71 8.96
C SER A 118 -2.59 4.16 8.49
N ASP A 119 -3.63 4.51 7.72
CA ASP A 119 -3.89 5.88 7.27
C ASP A 119 -5.11 6.53 7.99
N LEU A 120 -5.58 5.92 9.05
CA LEU A 120 -6.61 6.47 9.91
C LEU A 120 -6.09 6.76 11.32
N LEU A 121 -5.49 5.74 11.97
CA LEU A 121 -5.12 5.83 13.39
C LEU A 121 -4.09 6.93 13.69
N PRO A 122 -3.09 7.18 12.82
CA PRO A 122 -2.17 8.30 13.05
C PRO A 122 -2.87 9.66 13.08
N TRP A 123 -3.88 9.86 12.23
CA TRP A 123 -4.65 11.10 12.18
C TRP A 123 -5.60 11.27 13.36
N GLN A 124 -6.17 10.19 13.88
CA GLN A 124 -6.90 10.20 15.15
C GLN A 124 -6.01 10.66 16.29
N MET A 125 -4.80 10.11 16.37
CA MET A 125 -3.80 10.50 17.38
C MET A 125 -3.41 11.99 17.27
N VAL A 126 -3.17 12.51 16.05
CA VAL A 126 -2.85 13.93 15.83
C VAL A 126 -4.03 14.80 16.22
N ALA A 127 -5.25 14.45 15.78
CA ALA A 127 -6.46 15.23 16.10
C ALA A 127 -6.70 15.30 17.61
N GLU A 128 -6.59 14.16 18.31
CA GLU A 128 -6.74 14.10 19.77
C GLU A 128 -5.67 14.92 20.48
N THR A 129 -4.40 14.77 20.09
CA THR A 129 -3.26 15.43 20.74
C THR A 129 -3.30 16.95 20.54
N CYS A 130 -3.66 17.40 19.35
CA CYS A 130 -3.67 18.82 18.99
C CYS A 130 -5.01 19.52 19.29
N GLY A 131 -6.07 18.78 19.58
CA GLY A 131 -7.43 19.31 19.73
C GLY A 131 -8.01 19.77 18.39
N ALA A 132 -7.68 19.10 17.32
CA ALA A 132 -8.22 19.31 15.97
C ALA A 132 -9.45 18.44 15.72
N GLU A 133 -10.24 18.80 14.71
CA GLU A 133 -11.42 18.06 14.28
C GLU A 133 -11.05 17.07 13.18
N LEU A 134 -11.37 15.77 13.37
CA LEU A 134 -11.22 14.75 12.34
C LEU A 134 -12.54 14.63 11.58
N LYS A 135 -12.49 14.83 10.26
CA LYS A 135 -13.64 14.77 9.35
C LYS A 135 -13.49 13.63 8.36
N PHE A 136 -14.62 13.06 7.95
CA PHE A 136 -14.64 11.92 7.03
C PHE A 136 -15.33 12.26 5.73
N THR A 137 -14.68 11.96 4.59
CA THR A 137 -15.40 11.80 3.33
C THR A 137 -15.94 10.37 3.22
N GLU A 138 -17.21 10.25 2.86
CA GLU A 138 -17.90 8.96 2.75
C GLU A 138 -17.99 8.52 1.29
N CYS A 139 -18.18 7.22 1.08
CA CYS A 139 -18.45 6.65 -0.23
C CYS A 139 -19.90 6.18 -0.35
N ALA A 140 -20.39 6.01 -1.58
CA ALA A 140 -21.60 5.30 -1.90
C ALA A 140 -21.43 3.78 -1.72
N LYS A 141 -22.49 2.99 -1.86
CA LYS A 141 -22.44 1.52 -1.71
C LYS A 141 -21.52 0.83 -2.72
N ASP A 142 -21.39 1.42 -3.92
CA ASP A 142 -20.49 0.96 -4.96
C ASP A 142 -19.03 1.41 -4.74
N GLY A 143 -18.77 2.14 -3.66
CA GLY A 143 -17.45 2.67 -3.31
C GLY A 143 -17.12 4.01 -3.98
N SER A 144 -18.00 4.58 -4.82
CA SER A 144 -17.76 5.87 -5.46
C SER A 144 -17.83 7.03 -4.45
N ILE A 145 -17.08 8.10 -4.72
CA ILE A 145 -17.10 9.33 -3.93
C ILE A 145 -17.66 10.50 -4.75
N ASP A 146 -18.26 11.46 -4.05
CA ASP A 146 -18.77 12.70 -4.62
C ASP A 146 -17.75 13.81 -4.36
N LEU A 147 -17.02 14.23 -5.42
CA LEU A 147 -16.03 15.30 -5.34
C LEU A 147 -16.61 16.64 -4.86
N GLN A 148 -17.91 16.90 -5.09
CA GLN A 148 -18.53 18.12 -4.60
C GLN A 148 -18.64 18.08 -3.06
N LYS A 149 -19.00 16.93 -2.49
CA LYS A 149 -19.02 16.75 -1.02
C LYS A 149 -17.62 16.85 -0.41
N VAL A 150 -16.62 16.27 -1.08
CA VAL A 150 -15.21 16.41 -0.65
C VAL A 150 -14.81 17.89 -0.63
N LYS A 151 -15.16 18.65 -1.68
CA LYS A 151 -14.89 20.10 -1.76
C LYS A 151 -15.56 20.89 -0.64
N GLU A 152 -16.78 20.56 -0.27
CA GLU A 152 -17.52 21.20 0.82
C GLU A 152 -16.93 20.86 2.21
N LEU A 153 -16.36 19.67 2.33
CA LEU A 153 -15.73 19.19 3.57
C LEU A 153 -14.39 19.90 3.86
N ILE A 154 -13.61 20.21 2.81
CA ILE A 154 -12.30 20.87 2.91
C ILE A 154 -12.50 22.39 3.07
N THR A 155 -12.10 22.93 4.22
CA THR A 155 -12.27 24.35 4.56
C THR A 155 -10.91 25.06 4.71
N SER A 156 -10.92 26.37 4.99
CA SER A 156 -9.69 27.12 5.33
C SER A 156 -9.03 26.68 6.63
N ARG A 157 -9.71 25.88 7.47
CA ARG A 157 -9.15 25.30 8.69
C ARG A 157 -8.51 23.93 8.45
N THR A 158 -8.76 23.31 7.30
CA THR A 158 -8.16 22.02 6.94
C THR A 158 -6.65 22.18 6.76
N LYS A 159 -5.87 21.34 7.43
CA LYS A 159 -4.40 21.33 7.37
C LYS A 159 -3.88 20.09 6.65
N ILE A 160 -4.58 18.99 6.76
CA ILE A 160 -4.20 17.71 6.18
C ILE A 160 -5.42 17.09 5.53
N VAL A 161 -5.24 16.59 4.31
CA VAL A 161 -6.15 15.66 3.64
C VAL A 161 -5.39 14.36 3.43
N ALA A 162 -5.86 13.26 4.00
CA ALA A 162 -5.24 11.94 3.87
C ALA A 162 -6.20 10.98 3.17
N MET A 163 -5.73 10.30 2.12
CA MET A 163 -6.56 9.43 1.30
C MET A 163 -5.78 8.31 0.64
N THR A 164 -6.34 7.11 0.69
CA THR A 164 -5.84 5.99 -0.11
C THR A 164 -6.10 6.23 -1.60
N GLN A 165 -5.11 5.94 -2.44
CA GLN A 165 -5.31 6.00 -3.89
C GLN A 165 -6.13 4.82 -4.40
N VAL A 166 -5.95 3.63 -3.81
CA VAL A 166 -6.73 2.42 -4.13
C VAL A 166 -7.16 1.73 -2.84
N SER A 167 -8.47 1.47 -2.69
CA SER A 167 -8.99 0.79 -1.52
C SER A 167 -8.52 -0.67 -1.45
N ASN A 168 -7.97 -1.06 -0.30
CA ASN A 168 -7.60 -2.45 -0.02
C ASN A 168 -8.81 -3.39 0.21
N VAL A 169 -10.02 -2.86 0.26
CA VAL A 169 -11.27 -3.61 0.39
C VAL A 169 -12.03 -3.63 -0.93
N LEU A 170 -12.24 -2.46 -1.53
CA LEU A 170 -13.09 -2.32 -2.71
C LEU A 170 -12.32 -2.48 -4.03
N GLY A 171 -10.97 -2.41 -4.00
CA GLY A 171 -10.14 -2.41 -5.21
C GLY A 171 -10.30 -1.16 -6.07
N ARG A 172 -11.11 -0.20 -5.64
CA ARG A 172 -11.45 1.00 -6.41
C ARG A 172 -10.35 2.06 -6.30
N GLU A 173 -10.02 2.66 -7.43
CA GLU A 173 -9.17 3.84 -7.52
C GLU A 173 -9.96 5.11 -7.19
N TYR A 174 -9.30 6.05 -6.49
CA TYR A 174 -9.87 7.35 -6.13
C TYR A 174 -9.13 8.50 -6.80
N PRO A 175 -9.82 9.61 -7.12
CA PRO A 175 -9.28 10.76 -7.83
C PRO A 175 -8.43 11.65 -6.90
N VAL A 176 -7.31 11.09 -6.40
CA VAL A 176 -6.43 11.77 -5.43
C VAL A 176 -5.81 13.05 -5.98
N LYS A 177 -5.59 13.13 -7.32
CA LYS A 177 -5.10 14.33 -7.99
C LYS A 177 -6.08 15.50 -7.88
N GLU A 178 -7.36 15.25 -8.14
CA GLU A 178 -8.41 16.26 -8.02
C GLU A 178 -8.59 16.69 -6.55
N ILE A 179 -8.45 15.75 -5.63
CA ILE A 179 -8.54 16.01 -4.19
C ILE A 179 -7.33 16.81 -3.71
N ALA A 180 -6.12 16.50 -4.19
CA ALA A 180 -4.90 17.28 -3.91
C ALA A 180 -5.09 18.76 -4.31
N LYS A 181 -5.63 19.00 -5.50
CA LYS A 181 -5.96 20.35 -5.94
C LYS A 181 -6.91 21.05 -4.99
N LEU A 182 -8.00 20.39 -4.55
CA LEU A 182 -8.95 20.96 -3.60
C LEU A 182 -8.30 21.25 -2.23
N ALA A 183 -7.40 20.39 -1.76
CA ALA A 183 -6.64 20.58 -0.54
C ALA A 183 -5.72 21.80 -0.65
N HIS A 184 -4.95 21.92 -1.72
CA HIS A 184 -4.02 23.02 -1.97
C HIS A 184 -4.73 24.37 -2.13
N GLU A 185 -5.92 24.42 -2.73
CA GLU A 185 -6.76 25.64 -2.81
C GLU A 185 -7.10 26.21 -1.42
N LYS A 186 -7.04 25.39 -0.35
CA LYS A 186 -7.29 25.77 1.03
C LYS A 186 -6.02 25.84 1.89
N GLY A 187 -4.86 25.56 1.32
CA GLY A 187 -3.56 25.54 2.00
C GLY A 187 -3.34 24.31 2.88
N ALA A 188 -4.07 23.22 2.63
CA ALA A 188 -3.86 21.91 3.25
C ALA A 188 -2.86 21.09 2.44
N VAL A 189 -2.13 20.18 3.10
CA VAL A 189 -1.28 19.19 2.44
C VAL A 189 -2.07 17.94 2.09
N MET A 190 -1.66 17.27 1.00
CA MET A 190 -2.21 15.99 0.55
C MET A 190 -1.28 14.84 0.90
N VAL A 191 -1.77 13.89 1.70
CA VAL A 191 -1.09 12.64 2.05
C VAL A 191 -1.79 11.49 1.32
N VAL A 192 -1.03 10.71 0.56
CA VAL A 192 -1.59 9.61 -0.25
C VAL A 192 -1.05 8.27 0.26
N ASP A 193 -1.95 7.38 0.66
CA ASP A 193 -1.63 5.96 0.84
C ASP A 193 -1.64 5.25 -0.52
N GLY A 194 -0.44 4.97 -1.03
CA GLY A 194 -0.18 4.27 -2.28
C GLY A 194 0.05 2.76 -2.14
N ALA A 195 -0.24 2.18 -0.97
CA ALA A 195 0.08 0.78 -0.70
C ALA A 195 -0.59 -0.22 -1.65
N GLN A 196 -1.78 0.11 -2.16
CA GLN A 196 -2.50 -0.72 -3.13
C GLN A 196 -2.44 -0.20 -4.57
N SER A 197 -2.03 1.04 -4.82
CA SER A 197 -1.87 1.54 -6.19
C SER A 197 -0.52 1.15 -6.78
N THR A 198 0.56 1.30 -6.02
CA THR A 198 1.94 1.09 -6.48
C THR A 198 2.19 -0.29 -7.10
N PRO A 199 1.58 -1.41 -6.63
CA PRO A 199 1.75 -2.72 -7.26
C PRO A 199 1.00 -2.90 -8.58
N HIS A 200 -0.06 -2.12 -8.83
CA HIS A 200 -1.05 -2.40 -9.85
C HIS A 200 -1.06 -1.39 -11.00
N MET A 201 -0.57 -0.18 -10.76
CA MET A 201 -0.61 0.91 -11.73
C MET A 201 0.64 1.79 -11.66
N ARG A 202 0.90 2.51 -12.75
CA ARG A 202 1.95 3.52 -12.74
C ARG A 202 1.54 4.70 -11.86
N VAL A 203 2.45 5.06 -10.98
CA VAL A 203 2.31 6.22 -10.10
C VAL A 203 3.31 7.29 -10.54
N ASP A 204 2.85 8.53 -10.58
CA ASP A 204 3.69 9.72 -10.72
C ASP A 204 3.27 10.73 -9.65
N VAL A 205 4.11 10.85 -8.60
CA VAL A 205 3.79 11.68 -7.43
C VAL A 205 3.77 13.17 -7.78
N THR A 206 4.50 13.58 -8.84
CA THR A 206 4.50 14.96 -9.33
C THR A 206 3.20 15.25 -10.08
N ASP A 207 2.73 14.33 -10.93
CA ASP A 207 1.44 14.47 -11.62
C ASP A 207 0.26 14.41 -10.66
N LEU A 208 0.33 13.58 -9.62
CA LEU A 208 -0.68 13.52 -8.55
C LEU A 208 -0.70 14.77 -7.68
N ASP A 209 0.37 15.57 -7.73
CA ASP A 209 0.63 16.71 -6.83
C ASP A 209 0.53 16.31 -5.34
N ALA A 210 0.98 15.09 -5.02
CA ALA A 210 1.03 14.61 -3.65
C ALA A 210 2.12 15.35 -2.85
N ASP A 211 1.80 15.77 -1.63
CA ASP A 211 2.81 16.33 -0.72
C ASP A 211 3.57 15.23 0.01
N PHE A 212 2.87 14.14 0.31
CA PHE A 212 3.43 12.90 0.85
C PHE A 212 2.78 11.71 0.15
N PHE A 213 3.57 10.68 -0.15
CA PHE A 213 3.11 9.43 -0.73
C PHE A 213 3.82 8.25 -0.07
N ALA A 214 3.08 7.22 0.33
CA ALA A 214 3.63 6.11 1.08
C ALA A 214 3.26 4.76 0.47
N PHE A 215 4.21 3.82 0.41
CA PHE A 215 3.93 2.44 0.01
C PHE A 215 4.83 1.42 0.71
N SER A 216 4.45 0.14 0.61
CA SER A 216 5.15 -0.99 1.23
C SER A 216 5.75 -1.91 0.18
N GLY A 217 7.02 -2.26 0.33
CA GLY A 217 7.69 -3.18 -0.57
C GLY A 217 7.03 -4.56 -0.64
N HIS A 218 6.56 -5.09 0.49
CA HIS A 218 5.97 -6.44 0.53
C HIS A 218 4.68 -6.63 -0.29
N LYS A 219 4.04 -5.56 -0.75
CA LYS A 219 2.93 -5.62 -1.71
C LYS A 219 3.42 -5.45 -3.15
N LEU A 220 4.57 -4.81 -3.33
CA LEU A 220 5.26 -4.56 -4.59
C LEU A 220 6.30 -5.64 -4.92
N LEU A 221 6.04 -6.91 -4.68
CA LEU A 221 6.95 -8.06 -4.91
C LEU A 221 8.27 -8.02 -4.13
N ALA A 222 8.53 -6.97 -3.33
CA ALA A 222 9.79 -6.74 -2.62
C ALA A 222 9.81 -7.43 -1.24
N PRO A 223 10.95 -7.50 -0.55
CA PRO A 223 11.05 -8.08 0.79
C PRO A 223 10.12 -7.42 1.81
N MET A 224 9.80 -8.13 2.88
CA MET A 224 9.18 -7.55 4.06
C MET A 224 10.17 -6.65 4.79
N GLY A 225 9.68 -5.64 5.52
CA GLY A 225 10.53 -4.76 6.33
C GLY A 225 11.24 -3.66 5.53
N ILE A 226 10.80 -3.40 4.31
CA ILE A 226 11.16 -2.23 3.52
C ILE A 226 9.90 -1.55 3.00
N GLY A 227 9.84 -0.23 3.13
CA GLY A 227 8.79 0.65 2.62
C GLY A 227 9.39 1.99 2.24
N VAL A 228 8.56 2.85 1.71
CA VAL A 228 8.97 4.16 1.19
C VAL A 228 7.99 5.23 1.66
N LEU A 229 8.55 6.37 2.03
CA LEU A 229 7.88 7.65 2.10
C LEU A 229 8.51 8.58 1.06
N TYR A 230 7.70 9.10 0.16
CA TYR A 230 7.99 10.30 -0.59
C TYR A 230 7.45 11.51 0.15
N GLY A 231 8.19 12.60 0.15
CA GLY A 231 7.70 13.90 0.62
C GLY A 231 8.37 15.03 -0.16
N LYS A 232 7.62 16.10 -0.45
CA LYS A 232 8.18 17.30 -1.07
C LYS A 232 9.34 17.85 -0.22
N GLU A 233 10.49 18.10 -0.82
CA GLU A 233 11.73 18.52 -0.14
C GLU A 233 11.49 19.66 0.83
N GLU A 234 10.76 20.70 0.43
CA GLU A 234 10.46 21.88 1.24
C GLU A 234 9.65 21.60 2.53
N LEU A 235 8.86 20.51 2.53
CA LEU A 235 8.14 20.04 3.72
C LEU A 235 9.06 19.21 4.60
N LEU A 236 9.80 18.28 4.00
CA LEU A 236 10.76 17.42 4.70
C LEU A 236 11.84 18.24 5.43
N GLU A 237 12.35 19.30 4.81
CA GLU A 237 13.34 20.19 5.45
C GLU A 237 12.84 20.78 6.76
N LYS A 238 11.57 21.17 6.82
CA LYS A 238 10.96 21.82 8.01
C LYS A 238 10.52 20.82 9.08
N MET A 239 10.36 19.54 8.74
CA MET A 239 9.92 18.52 9.67
C MET A 239 11.01 18.15 10.67
N PRO A 240 10.71 18.00 11.97
CA PRO A 240 11.63 17.36 12.91
C PRO A 240 11.83 15.89 12.55
N PRO A 241 12.95 15.24 12.93
CA PRO A 241 13.13 13.81 12.72
C PRO A 241 12.09 13.00 13.49
N PHE A 242 11.73 11.82 12.95
CA PHE A 242 10.80 10.89 13.57
C PHE A 242 11.49 10.05 14.64
N LEU A 243 12.64 9.47 14.29
CA LEU A 243 13.47 8.67 15.18
C LEU A 243 14.77 9.42 15.46
N SER A 244 15.33 9.22 16.65
CA SER A 244 16.61 9.81 17.05
C SER A 244 17.61 8.68 17.33
N GLY A 245 18.82 8.79 16.77
CA GLY A 245 19.85 7.76 16.91
C GLY A 245 21.12 8.06 16.14
N GLY A 246 21.89 7.03 15.83
CA GLY A 246 23.03 7.14 14.91
C GLY A 246 22.57 7.36 13.46
N GLU A 247 23.50 7.70 12.60
CA GLU A 247 23.35 7.96 11.15
C GLU A 247 22.57 9.23 10.79
N MET A 248 21.52 9.60 11.51
CA MET A 248 20.61 10.71 11.21
C MET A 248 21.12 12.10 11.69
N ILE A 249 22.34 12.19 12.16
CA ILE A 249 22.98 13.39 12.70
C ILE A 249 24.26 13.74 11.95
N ASP A 250 24.56 15.02 11.86
CA ASP A 250 25.89 15.54 11.47
C ASP A 250 26.80 15.63 12.70
N SER A 251 26.33 16.30 13.75
CA SER A 251 27.10 16.44 15.00
C SER A 251 26.20 16.44 16.24
N VAL A 252 26.76 16.00 17.38
CA VAL A 252 26.04 15.92 18.67
C VAL A 252 26.92 16.49 19.77
N THR A 253 26.30 17.33 20.59
CA THR A 253 26.88 17.81 21.87
C THR A 253 26.16 17.13 23.04
N ARG A 254 26.47 17.54 24.28
CA ARG A 254 25.77 17.02 25.46
C ARG A 254 24.29 17.42 25.52
N THR A 255 23.89 18.50 24.86
CA THR A 255 22.56 19.10 25.01
C THR A 255 21.87 19.43 23.68
N SER A 256 22.54 19.22 22.54
CA SER A 256 22.01 19.53 21.22
C SER A 256 22.56 18.62 20.14
N ALA A 257 21.86 18.51 19.03
CA ALA A 257 22.30 17.81 17.83
C ALA A 257 22.05 18.69 16.59
N VAL A 258 22.92 18.55 15.61
CA VAL A 258 22.69 19.00 14.23
C VAL A 258 22.32 17.74 13.44
N TYR A 259 21.20 17.80 12.75
CA TYR A 259 20.70 16.66 11.98
C TYR A 259 21.40 16.58 10.62
N ALA A 260 21.47 15.35 10.09
CA ALA A 260 21.98 15.13 8.74
C ALA A 260 21.06 15.78 7.69
N GLU A 261 21.60 15.96 6.49
CA GLU A 261 20.82 16.40 5.33
C GLU A 261 19.75 15.34 4.95
N LEU A 262 18.78 15.75 4.13
CA LEU A 262 17.80 14.85 3.56
C LEU A 262 18.45 13.82 2.63
N PRO A 263 18.00 12.60 2.61
CA PRO A 263 16.91 12.00 3.38
C PRO A 263 17.35 11.42 4.74
N HIS A 264 18.65 11.39 5.03
CA HIS A 264 19.27 10.68 6.14
C HIS A 264 18.79 11.17 7.52
N LYS A 265 18.33 12.41 7.63
CA LYS A 265 17.66 12.94 8.83
C LYS A 265 16.51 12.04 9.34
N PHE A 266 15.86 11.30 8.46
CA PHE A 266 14.74 10.43 8.80
C PHE A 266 15.09 8.94 8.88
N GLU A 267 16.34 8.56 8.60
CA GLU A 267 16.82 7.18 8.53
C GLU A 267 17.80 6.87 9.67
N ALA A 268 17.25 6.78 10.89
CA ALA A 268 18.06 6.56 12.10
C ALA A 268 18.46 5.09 12.25
N GLY A 269 19.71 4.87 12.65
CA GLY A 269 20.29 3.55 12.91
C GLY A 269 20.81 2.86 11.64
N THR A 270 21.30 1.62 11.77
CA THR A 270 21.76 0.86 10.61
C THR A 270 20.58 0.54 9.70
N VAL A 271 20.67 0.98 8.45
CA VAL A 271 19.58 0.91 7.46
C VAL A 271 19.42 -0.50 6.87
N ASN A 272 18.24 -0.81 6.35
CA ASN A 272 17.92 -2.09 5.71
C ASN A 272 18.42 -2.13 4.25
N ALA A 273 19.74 -2.21 4.05
CA ALA A 273 20.32 -2.20 2.72
C ALA A 273 20.00 -3.47 1.90
N ALA A 274 19.90 -4.63 2.56
CA ALA A 274 19.48 -5.88 1.90
C ALA A 274 18.03 -5.78 1.38
N GLY A 275 17.12 -5.26 2.20
CA GLY A 275 15.74 -5.00 1.77
C GLY A 275 15.65 -3.97 0.65
N ALA A 276 16.51 -2.95 0.66
CA ALA A 276 16.58 -1.96 -0.43
C ALA A 276 17.08 -2.59 -1.75
N ALA A 277 18.08 -3.48 -1.70
CA ALA A 277 18.52 -4.26 -2.85
C ALA A 277 17.36 -5.10 -3.46
N GLY A 278 16.60 -5.78 -2.59
CA GLY A 278 15.41 -6.54 -2.99
C GLY A 278 14.31 -5.64 -3.56
N LEU A 279 14.10 -4.45 -3.00
CA LEU A 279 13.12 -3.48 -3.51
C LEU A 279 13.51 -2.99 -4.92
N LYS A 280 14.79 -2.69 -5.14
CA LYS A 280 15.28 -2.33 -6.48
C LYS A 280 15.02 -3.46 -7.48
N ALA A 281 15.35 -4.71 -7.11
CA ALA A 281 15.12 -5.86 -7.98
C ALA A 281 13.62 -6.07 -8.29
N ALA A 282 12.73 -5.78 -7.35
CA ALA A 282 11.29 -5.83 -7.56
C ALA A 282 10.82 -4.73 -8.52
N ILE A 283 11.33 -3.52 -8.39
CA ILE A 283 11.05 -2.40 -9.31
C ILE A 283 11.52 -2.75 -10.72
N ASP A 284 12.76 -3.19 -10.88
CA ASP A 284 13.32 -3.60 -12.19
C ASP A 284 12.48 -4.71 -12.83
N TYR A 285 11.97 -5.66 -12.02
CA TYR A 285 11.11 -6.74 -12.48
C TYR A 285 9.74 -6.23 -12.96
N ILE A 286 9.08 -5.36 -12.19
CA ILE A 286 7.77 -4.77 -12.55
C ILE A 286 7.90 -3.92 -13.81
N GLU A 287 8.93 -3.11 -13.93
CA GLU A 287 9.18 -2.31 -15.14
C GLU A 287 9.39 -3.20 -16.38
N LYS A 288 10.03 -4.36 -16.20
CA LYS A 288 10.19 -5.36 -17.28
C LYS A 288 8.88 -6.02 -17.66
N VAL A 289 8.01 -6.34 -16.69
CA VAL A 289 6.66 -6.90 -16.92
C VAL A 289 5.79 -5.87 -17.63
N GLY A 290 5.81 -4.63 -17.17
CA GLY A 290 5.04 -3.50 -17.66
C GLY A 290 3.65 -3.40 -17.05
N PHE A 291 3.26 -2.18 -16.67
CA PHE A 291 1.96 -1.93 -16.03
C PHE A 291 0.76 -2.18 -16.96
N ASP A 292 0.92 -2.00 -18.28
CA ASP A 292 -0.14 -2.31 -19.24
C ASP A 292 -0.52 -3.80 -19.15
N TYR A 293 0.50 -4.70 -19.16
CA TYR A 293 0.26 -6.14 -19.01
C TYR A 293 -0.32 -6.49 -17.63
N ILE A 294 0.20 -5.87 -16.56
CA ILE A 294 -0.29 -6.10 -15.19
C ILE A 294 -1.77 -5.73 -15.11
N GLY A 295 -2.14 -4.54 -15.55
CA GLY A 295 -3.52 -4.04 -15.51
C GLY A 295 -4.47 -4.88 -16.36
N GLU A 296 -4.11 -5.16 -17.64
CA GLU A 296 -4.92 -6.01 -18.52
C GLU A 296 -5.15 -7.41 -17.92
N ARG A 297 -4.11 -7.99 -17.34
CA ARG A 297 -4.19 -9.33 -16.74
C ARG A 297 -5.07 -9.35 -15.50
N GLU A 298 -4.91 -8.39 -14.61
CA GLU A 298 -5.69 -8.30 -13.37
C GLU A 298 -7.15 -7.97 -13.65
N ILE A 299 -7.45 -7.10 -14.60
CA ILE A 299 -8.82 -6.83 -15.06
C ILE A 299 -9.45 -8.11 -15.63
N ALA A 300 -8.74 -8.86 -16.46
CA ALA A 300 -9.26 -10.11 -17.03
C ALA A 300 -9.60 -11.15 -15.95
N LEU A 301 -8.72 -11.34 -14.95
CA LEU A 301 -8.94 -12.27 -13.84
C LEU A 301 -10.13 -11.80 -12.97
N THR A 302 -10.21 -10.52 -12.68
CA THR A 302 -11.28 -9.92 -11.88
C THR A 302 -12.63 -10.00 -12.58
N SER A 303 -12.68 -9.69 -13.88
CA SER A 303 -13.88 -9.83 -14.71
C SER A 303 -14.40 -11.26 -14.68
N ARG A 304 -13.50 -12.24 -14.90
CA ARG A 304 -13.86 -13.66 -14.84
C ARG A 304 -14.44 -14.06 -13.48
N ALA A 305 -13.82 -13.62 -12.39
CA ALA A 305 -14.29 -13.90 -11.04
C ALA A 305 -15.69 -13.30 -10.80
N ILE A 306 -15.86 -12.00 -11.09
CA ILE A 306 -17.13 -11.29 -10.90
C ILE A 306 -18.25 -11.93 -11.74
N GLU A 307 -18.01 -12.21 -13.02
CA GLU A 307 -19.00 -12.82 -13.92
C GLU A 307 -19.46 -14.22 -13.45
N LYS A 308 -18.55 -15.03 -12.90
CA LYS A 308 -18.90 -16.33 -12.34
C LYS A 308 -19.61 -16.19 -11.00
N MET A 309 -19.10 -15.33 -10.09
CA MET A 309 -19.68 -15.14 -8.75
C MET A 309 -21.09 -14.57 -8.79
N LYS A 310 -21.41 -13.69 -9.75
CA LYS A 310 -22.78 -13.16 -9.97
C LYS A 310 -23.82 -14.26 -10.28
N LYS A 311 -23.39 -15.42 -10.76
CA LYS A 311 -24.25 -16.56 -11.09
C LYS A 311 -24.44 -17.50 -9.91
N ILE A 312 -23.69 -17.33 -8.83
CA ILE A 312 -23.77 -18.16 -7.64
C ILE A 312 -24.84 -17.54 -6.72
N PRO A 313 -25.93 -18.26 -6.41
CA PRO A 313 -26.97 -17.76 -5.53
C PRO A 313 -26.40 -17.37 -4.15
N HIS A 314 -26.94 -16.30 -3.58
CA HIS A 314 -26.57 -15.84 -2.23
C HIS A 314 -25.15 -15.31 -2.06
N VAL A 315 -24.38 -15.17 -3.13
CA VAL A 315 -23.09 -14.48 -3.12
C VAL A 315 -23.32 -13.00 -3.42
N ASN A 316 -22.83 -12.12 -2.54
CA ASN A 316 -22.95 -10.68 -2.69
C ASN A 316 -21.55 -10.09 -2.88
N ILE A 317 -21.31 -9.43 -3.99
CA ILE A 317 -20.08 -8.67 -4.25
C ILE A 317 -20.21 -7.33 -3.54
N ILE A 318 -19.18 -6.90 -2.85
CA ILE A 318 -19.13 -5.64 -2.12
C ILE A 318 -18.37 -4.60 -2.96
N GLY A 319 -18.98 -3.45 -3.15
CA GLY A 319 -18.48 -2.39 -4.02
C GLY A 319 -19.09 -2.45 -5.41
N SER A 320 -18.31 -2.07 -6.43
CA SER A 320 -18.77 -2.09 -7.82
C SER A 320 -18.88 -3.52 -8.35
N GLU A 321 -19.83 -3.73 -9.25
CA GLU A 321 -19.94 -4.97 -10.02
C GLU A 321 -19.29 -4.86 -11.41
N ASN A 322 -18.70 -3.71 -11.72
CA ASN A 322 -17.93 -3.47 -12.93
C ASN A 322 -16.44 -3.77 -12.67
N ALA A 323 -15.91 -4.75 -13.37
CA ALA A 323 -14.52 -5.18 -13.18
C ALA A 323 -13.48 -4.10 -13.54
N ASP A 324 -13.83 -3.18 -14.47
CA ASP A 324 -12.94 -2.08 -14.86
C ASP A 324 -12.72 -1.06 -13.73
N GLU A 325 -13.53 -1.14 -12.67
CA GLU A 325 -13.41 -0.30 -11.48
C GLU A 325 -12.61 -0.98 -10.35
N HIS A 326 -11.95 -2.11 -10.62
CA HIS A 326 -11.18 -2.89 -9.66
C HIS A 326 -9.71 -3.07 -10.07
N THR A 327 -8.84 -3.11 -9.08
CA THR A 327 -7.41 -3.44 -9.22
C THR A 327 -7.14 -4.84 -8.66
N GLY A 328 -7.67 -5.89 -9.28
CA GLY A 328 -7.43 -7.27 -8.84
C GLY A 328 -8.15 -7.71 -7.56
N ILE A 329 -8.92 -6.85 -6.88
CA ILE A 329 -9.55 -7.15 -5.59
C ILE A 329 -11.05 -7.42 -5.76
N VAL A 330 -11.54 -8.53 -5.21
CA VAL A 330 -12.96 -8.88 -5.11
C VAL A 330 -13.31 -9.21 -3.67
N THR A 331 -14.09 -8.33 -3.03
CA THR A 331 -14.61 -8.54 -1.69
C THR A 331 -16.06 -9.00 -1.75
N PHE A 332 -16.42 -9.99 -0.95
CA PHE A 332 -17.74 -10.61 -1.03
C PHE A 332 -18.23 -11.16 0.31
N THR A 333 -19.52 -11.42 0.38
CA THR A 333 -20.19 -12.19 1.46
C THR A 333 -21.02 -13.30 0.85
N ILE A 334 -21.38 -14.29 1.66
CA ILE A 334 -22.33 -15.34 1.33
C ILE A 334 -23.42 -15.31 2.41
N ASP A 335 -24.68 -15.26 1.99
CA ASP A 335 -25.82 -15.18 2.93
C ASP A 335 -25.81 -16.34 3.93
N ASN A 336 -25.90 -15.98 5.22
CA ASN A 336 -25.89 -16.88 6.36
C ASN A 336 -24.57 -17.65 6.59
N VAL A 337 -23.48 -17.34 5.85
CA VAL A 337 -22.16 -17.94 6.07
C VAL A 337 -21.22 -16.89 6.64
N HIS A 338 -20.61 -17.20 7.78
CA HIS A 338 -19.63 -16.29 8.36
C HIS A 338 -18.36 -16.24 7.49
N PRO A 339 -17.74 -15.08 7.25
CA PRO A 339 -16.55 -14.97 6.39
C PRO A 339 -15.35 -15.85 6.82
N HIS A 340 -15.20 -16.14 8.12
CA HIS A 340 -14.17 -17.08 8.58
C HIS A 340 -14.43 -18.50 8.08
N ASP A 341 -15.71 -18.96 8.12
CA ASP A 341 -16.09 -20.28 7.60
C ASP A 341 -15.83 -20.35 6.08
N ILE A 342 -16.12 -19.25 5.35
CA ILE A 342 -15.75 -19.13 3.92
C ILE A 342 -14.25 -19.37 3.74
N SER A 343 -13.41 -18.66 4.52
CA SER A 343 -11.97 -18.76 4.45
C SER A 343 -11.44 -20.15 4.82
N GLU A 344 -12.00 -20.79 5.85
CA GLU A 344 -11.60 -22.14 6.27
C GLU A 344 -11.96 -23.21 5.22
N ILE A 345 -13.15 -23.11 4.62
CA ILE A 345 -13.56 -24.03 3.57
C ILE A 345 -12.68 -23.89 2.33
N LEU A 346 -12.41 -22.66 1.89
CA LEU A 346 -11.52 -22.39 0.77
C LEU A 346 -10.09 -22.85 1.06
N ALA A 347 -9.59 -22.64 2.28
CA ALA A 347 -8.27 -23.11 2.70
C ALA A 347 -8.17 -24.66 2.66
N ALA A 348 -9.24 -25.38 3.04
CA ALA A 348 -9.31 -26.83 2.93
C ALA A 348 -9.23 -27.30 1.46
N ASP A 349 -9.72 -26.48 0.52
CA ASP A 349 -9.62 -26.74 -0.93
C ASP A 349 -8.28 -26.23 -1.52
N GLY A 350 -7.34 -25.76 -0.69
CA GLY A 350 -6.03 -25.25 -1.11
C GLY A 350 -6.06 -23.82 -1.67
N ILE A 351 -7.10 -23.02 -1.34
CA ILE A 351 -7.30 -21.67 -1.85
C ILE A 351 -7.12 -20.67 -0.71
N ALA A 352 -6.11 -19.80 -0.84
CA ALA A 352 -5.79 -18.79 0.17
C ALA A 352 -6.51 -17.47 -0.13
N VAL A 353 -7.49 -17.13 0.72
CA VAL A 353 -8.20 -15.84 0.74
C VAL A 353 -8.10 -15.23 2.13
N ARG A 354 -8.51 -13.99 2.28
CA ARG A 354 -8.58 -13.32 3.58
C ARG A 354 -10.03 -13.15 4.03
N ALA A 355 -10.27 -13.31 5.34
CA ALA A 355 -11.53 -12.99 5.98
C ALA A 355 -11.34 -11.97 7.12
N GLY A 356 -12.32 -11.11 7.36
CA GLY A 356 -12.35 -10.16 8.46
C GLY A 356 -12.66 -8.72 8.05
N HIS A 357 -12.12 -7.77 8.81
CA HIS A 357 -12.32 -6.32 8.57
C HIS A 357 -11.34 -5.73 7.56
N HIS A 358 -10.33 -6.48 7.12
CA HIS A 358 -9.25 -6.05 6.21
C HIS A 358 -8.54 -4.77 6.66
N CYS A 359 -8.47 -4.52 7.98
CA CYS A 359 -7.97 -3.29 8.59
C CYS A 359 -8.66 -2.01 8.07
N ALA A 360 -9.95 -2.09 7.73
CA ALA A 360 -10.81 -0.98 7.27
C ALA A 360 -12.18 -1.07 7.93
N GLN A 361 -12.20 -1.23 9.25
CA GLN A 361 -13.44 -1.44 10.02
C GLN A 361 -14.46 -0.30 9.86
N PRO A 362 -14.09 0.99 9.83
CA PRO A 362 -15.05 2.06 9.58
C PRO A 362 -15.78 1.93 8.24
N LEU A 363 -15.07 1.55 7.17
CA LEU A 363 -15.68 1.31 5.86
C LEU A 363 -16.74 0.19 5.93
N LEU A 364 -16.39 -0.96 6.53
CA LEU A 364 -17.34 -2.05 6.64
C LEU A 364 -18.57 -1.66 7.46
N THR A 365 -18.38 -0.94 8.57
CA THR A 365 -19.48 -0.41 9.38
C THR A 365 -20.38 0.53 8.57
N HIS A 366 -19.77 1.43 7.77
CA HIS A 366 -20.50 2.34 6.87
C HIS A 366 -21.33 1.60 5.82
N LEU A 367 -20.81 0.48 5.29
CA LEU A 367 -21.53 -0.40 4.35
C LEU A 367 -22.54 -1.33 5.04
N GLY A 368 -22.68 -1.29 6.36
CA GLY A 368 -23.58 -2.14 7.14
C GLY A 368 -23.08 -3.58 7.31
N LEU A 369 -21.77 -3.80 7.21
CA LEU A 369 -21.09 -5.09 7.28
C LEU A 369 -20.22 -5.21 8.52
N ASN A 370 -20.13 -6.41 9.09
CA ASN A 370 -19.23 -6.70 10.20
C ASN A 370 -17.89 -7.29 9.75
N SER A 371 -17.94 -8.14 8.73
CA SER A 371 -16.75 -8.77 8.15
C SER A 371 -17.08 -9.28 6.73
N THR A 372 -16.05 -9.50 5.92
CA THR A 372 -16.18 -9.99 4.55
C THR A 372 -15.06 -10.99 4.23
N ALA A 373 -15.23 -11.76 3.16
CA ALA A 373 -14.14 -12.48 2.51
C ALA A 373 -13.60 -11.65 1.35
N ARG A 374 -12.29 -11.76 1.08
CA ARG A 374 -11.63 -11.01 0.02
C ARG A 374 -10.69 -11.92 -0.75
N ALA A 375 -10.89 -12.03 -2.05
CA ALA A 375 -9.92 -12.55 -3.00
C ALA A 375 -9.16 -11.37 -3.63
N SER A 376 -7.88 -11.53 -3.86
CA SER A 376 -7.06 -10.52 -4.54
C SER A 376 -6.08 -11.20 -5.48
N PHE A 377 -6.25 -10.90 -6.75
CA PHE A 377 -5.47 -11.46 -7.85
C PHE A 377 -4.26 -10.58 -8.14
N ALA A 378 -3.21 -11.20 -8.68
CA ALA A 378 -2.06 -10.52 -9.26
C ALA A 378 -1.79 -11.09 -10.66
N PHE A 379 -1.04 -10.38 -11.46
CA PHE A 379 -0.76 -10.74 -12.86
C PHE A 379 -0.21 -12.16 -13.08
N TYR A 380 0.40 -12.77 -12.07
CA TYR A 380 0.91 -14.15 -12.11
C TYR A 380 -0.13 -15.23 -11.76
N ASN A 381 -1.36 -14.83 -11.37
CA ASN A 381 -2.46 -15.77 -11.19
C ASN A 381 -3.00 -16.25 -12.55
N THR A 382 -3.68 -17.39 -12.55
CA THR A 382 -4.20 -18.03 -13.76
C THR A 382 -5.73 -18.05 -13.77
N GLU A 383 -6.32 -18.16 -14.97
CA GLU A 383 -7.78 -18.31 -15.11
C GLU A 383 -8.29 -19.60 -14.48
N ASP A 384 -7.50 -20.70 -14.55
CA ASP A 384 -7.80 -21.96 -13.88
C ASP A 384 -7.87 -21.80 -12.36
N GLU A 385 -7.03 -20.93 -11.75
CA GLU A 385 -7.11 -20.60 -10.33
C GLU A 385 -8.41 -19.84 -9.99
N VAL A 386 -8.82 -18.92 -10.86
CA VAL A 386 -10.10 -18.20 -10.70
C VAL A 386 -11.28 -19.16 -10.83
N ASP A 387 -11.24 -20.09 -11.80
CA ASP A 387 -12.30 -21.07 -11.97
C ASP A 387 -12.43 -21.97 -10.75
N LYS A 388 -11.34 -22.55 -10.27
CA LYS A 388 -11.34 -23.39 -9.06
C LYS A 388 -11.82 -22.63 -7.83
N PHE A 389 -11.41 -21.36 -7.68
CA PHE A 389 -11.90 -20.50 -6.59
C PHE A 389 -13.42 -20.33 -6.66
N THR A 390 -13.95 -19.94 -7.81
CA THR A 390 -15.40 -19.71 -7.97
C THR A 390 -16.23 -20.99 -7.87
N ASP A 391 -15.70 -22.09 -8.38
CA ASP A 391 -16.35 -23.41 -8.27
C ASP A 391 -16.40 -23.89 -6.79
N SER A 392 -15.33 -23.64 -6.01
CA SER A 392 -15.32 -23.90 -4.57
C SER A 392 -16.33 -22.98 -3.84
N VAL A 393 -16.36 -21.66 -4.14
CA VAL A 393 -17.34 -20.72 -3.57
C VAL A 393 -18.77 -21.21 -3.79
N ALA A 394 -19.11 -21.76 -4.94
CA ALA A 394 -20.44 -22.28 -5.26
C ALA A 394 -20.90 -23.41 -4.36
N THR A 395 -19.97 -24.18 -3.76
CA THR A 395 -20.29 -25.32 -2.89
C THR A 395 -20.40 -24.97 -1.41
N ILE A 396 -20.01 -23.77 -1.00
CA ILE A 396 -19.86 -23.41 0.42
C ILE A 396 -21.19 -23.55 1.18
N ARG A 397 -22.29 -23.05 0.63
CA ARG A 397 -23.60 -23.10 1.31
C ARG A 397 -24.08 -24.54 1.51
N GLU A 398 -23.95 -25.39 0.48
CA GLU A 398 -24.30 -26.81 0.57
C GLU A 398 -23.46 -27.51 1.65
N ARG A 399 -22.13 -27.26 1.66
CA ARG A 399 -21.20 -27.82 2.66
C ARG A 399 -21.53 -27.37 4.10
N MET A 400 -22.12 -26.18 4.26
CA MET A 400 -22.60 -25.64 5.53
C MET A 400 -24.02 -26.10 5.89
N GLY A 401 -24.71 -26.86 5.02
CA GLY A 401 -26.05 -27.38 5.25
C GLY A 401 -27.19 -26.38 5.03
N TYR A 402 -26.94 -25.28 4.33
CA TYR A 402 -27.95 -24.24 4.07
C TYR A 402 -28.80 -24.50 2.82
N GLY A 403 -28.52 -25.56 2.04
CA GLY A 403 -29.18 -25.82 0.76
C GLY A 403 -28.73 -24.88 -0.36
N GLU A 404 -29.30 -25.10 -1.58
CA GLU A 404 -29.01 -24.24 -2.75
C GLU A 404 -29.41 -22.78 -2.54
#